data_06e4e819524d89d0811edd59c5fd5a40
#
_entry.id   06e4e819524d89d0811edd59c5fd5a40
#
_cell.length_a   1.000
_cell.length_b   1.000
_cell.length_c   1.000
_cell.angle_alpha   90.00
_cell.angle_beta   90.00
_cell.angle_gamma   90.00
#
_symmetry.space_group_name_H-M   'P 1'
#
loop_
_entity.id
_entity.type
_entity.pdbx_description
1 polymer ?
#
loop_
_entity_poly.entity_id
_entity_poly.type
_entity_poly.pdbx_seq_one_letter_code
_entity_poly.pdbx_strand_id
1 'polypeptide(L)'
;MSLPSSNTALYNHPLAKIESWLREQDCRQSDEDPSLWYVERPTWRAELYLDVEDIRVRYVGAAGGNRDIQRAFPYSLTRQDIEDAIFTGP
;
A
#
# COMPACT_ATOMS: atom_id res chain seq x y z
N MET A 1 -3.74 -19.44 -6.00
CA MET A 1 -3.46 -18.26 -5.22
C MET A 1 -4.64 -17.32 -5.25
N SER A 2 -4.84 -16.56 -4.23
CA SER A 2 -6.00 -15.68 -4.19
C SER A 2 -5.62 -14.29 -3.72
N LEU A 3 -6.05 -13.30 -4.49
CA LEU A 3 -5.98 -11.91 -4.09
C LEU A 3 -7.23 -11.55 -3.31
N PRO A 4 -7.20 -10.45 -2.54
CA PRO A 4 -8.41 -9.94 -1.95
C PRO A 4 -9.44 -9.61 -3.02
N SER A 5 -10.71 -9.86 -2.74
CA SER A 5 -11.78 -9.47 -3.63
C SER A 5 -11.76 -7.95 -3.84
N SER A 6 -11.97 -7.50 -5.07
CA SER A 6 -11.85 -6.09 -5.40
C SER A 6 -12.95 -5.23 -4.74
N ASN A 7 -14.08 -5.82 -4.42
CA ASN A 7 -15.23 -5.07 -3.89
C ASN A 7 -15.57 -5.42 -2.44
N THR A 8 -14.63 -6.03 -1.71
CA THR A 8 -14.81 -6.35 -0.30
C THR A 8 -13.78 -5.56 0.51
N ALA A 9 -14.20 -5.06 1.68
CA ALA A 9 -13.30 -4.31 2.55
C ALA A 9 -12.06 -5.11 2.90
N LEU A 10 -10.90 -4.47 2.91
CA LEU A 10 -9.63 -5.16 3.13
C LEU A 10 -9.57 -5.87 4.47
N TYR A 11 -10.19 -5.32 5.52
CA TYR A 11 -10.14 -5.95 6.85
C TYR A 11 -10.83 -7.32 6.87
N ASN A 12 -11.63 -7.65 5.86
CA ASN A 12 -12.27 -8.96 5.78
C ASN A 12 -11.35 -10.05 5.22
N HIS A 13 -10.12 -9.69 4.89
CA HIS A 13 -9.16 -10.64 4.32
C HIS A 13 -8.03 -10.92 5.29
N PRO A 14 -7.52 -12.16 5.32
CA PRO A 14 -6.35 -12.46 6.14
C PRO A 14 -5.11 -11.71 5.63
N LEU A 15 -4.17 -11.48 6.52
CA LEU A 15 -2.95 -10.76 6.19
C LEU A 15 -2.21 -11.36 5.00
N ALA A 16 -2.18 -12.69 4.90
CA ALA A 16 -1.48 -13.36 3.80
C ALA A 16 -2.03 -12.97 2.43
N LYS A 17 -3.34 -12.72 2.33
CA LYS A 17 -3.95 -12.27 1.07
C LYS A 17 -3.57 -10.82 0.75
N ILE A 18 -3.53 -9.98 1.77
CA ILE A 18 -3.12 -8.60 1.61
C ILE A 18 -1.66 -8.54 1.15
N GLU A 19 -0.81 -9.36 1.74
CA GLU A 19 0.60 -9.43 1.33
C GLU A 19 0.75 -9.94 -0.11
N SER A 20 -0.06 -10.92 -0.50
CA SER A 20 -0.04 -11.42 -1.89
C SER A 20 -0.45 -10.32 -2.86
N TRP A 21 -1.44 -9.52 -2.51
CA TRP A 21 -1.87 -8.40 -3.33
C TRP A 21 -0.76 -7.36 -3.49
N LEU A 22 -0.05 -7.04 -2.39
CA LEU A 22 1.07 -6.11 -2.48
C LEU A 22 2.18 -6.62 -3.39
N ARG A 23 2.48 -7.92 -3.33
CA ARG A 23 3.48 -8.52 -4.23
C ARG A 23 3.04 -8.45 -5.68
N GLU A 24 1.75 -8.59 -5.96
CA GLU A 24 1.21 -8.44 -7.31
C GLU A 24 1.36 -7.01 -7.83
N GLN A 25 1.42 -6.04 -6.92
CA GLN A 25 1.65 -4.64 -7.29
C GLN A 25 3.15 -4.29 -7.36
N ASP A 26 4.00 -5.31 -7.36
CA ASP A 26 5.47 -5.17 -7.38
C ASP A 26 6.02 -4.48 -6.13
N CYS A 27 5.33 -4.61 -5.02
CA CYS A 27 5.84 -4.14 -3.74
C CYS A 27 6.78 -5.18 -3.14
N ARG A 28 7.77 -4.71 -2.41
CA ARG A 28 8.74 -5.58 -1.71
C ARG A 28 8.66 -5.34 -0.22
N GLN A 29 8.61 -6.42 0.54
CA GLN A 29 8.58 -6.36 1.99
C GLN A 29 9.98 -6.07 2.54
N SER A 30 10.05 -5.23 3.57
CA SER A 30 11.30 -4.95 4.26
C SER A 30 11.79 -6.18 4.99
N ASP A 31 13.10 -6.41 4.97
CA ASP A 31 13.71 -7.49 5.74
C ASP A 31 13.73 -7.19 7.23
N GLU A 32 13.74 -5.92 7.60
CA GLU A 32 13.85 -5.50 8.99
C GLU A 32 12.51 -5.31 9.66
N ASP A 33 11.49 -4.91 8.89
CA ASP A 33 10.15 -4.65 9.41
C ASP A 33 9.13 -5.30 8.49
N PRO A 34 8.51 -6.42 8.89
CA PRO A 34 7.56 -7.11 8.02
C PRO A 34 6.29 -6.31 7.71
N SER A 35 6.03 -5.23 8.46
CA SER A 35 4.89 -4.35 8.18
C SER A 35 5.21 -3.28 7.15
N LEU A 36 6.49 -3.11 6.81
CA LEU A 36 6.92 -2.06 5.90
C LEU A 36 7.17 -2.64 4.52
N TRP A 37 6.58 -2.00 3.50
CA TRP A 37 6.70 -2.42 2.11
C TRP A 37 7.16 -1.25 1.27
N TYR A 38 7.83 -1.56 0.17
CA TYR A 38 8.35 -0.56 -0.76
C TYR A 38 7.78 -0.79 -2.14
N VAL A 39 7.42 0.28 -2.83
CA VAL A 39 7.02 0.21 -4.23
C VAL A 39 7.72 1.31 -5.00
N GLU A 40 8.17 0.96 -6.22
CA GLU A 40 8.90 1.89 -7.07
C GLU A 40 8.27 1.88 -8.45
N ARG A 41 7.91 3.05 -8.94
CA ARG A 41 7.34 3.25 -10.28
C ARG A 41 8.24 4.21 -11.06
N PRO A 42 8.09 4.31 -12.39
CA PRO A 42 9.00 5.16 -13.18
C PRO A 42 9.03 6.62 -12.74
N THR A 43 7.93 7.17 -12.24
CA THR A 43 7.83 8.58 -11.89
C THR A 43 7.65 8.86 -10.40
N TRP A 44 7.53 7.82 -9.57
CA TRP A 44 7.36 8.01 -8.13
C TRP A 44 7.74 6.73 -7.39
N ARG A 45 7.97 6.88 -6.10
CA ARG A 45 8.20 5.73 -5.21
C ARG A 45 7.54 6.00 -3.87
N ALA A 46 7.22 4.93 -3.14
CA ALA A 46 6.51 5.07 -1.89
C ALA A 46 6.87 3.96 -0.91
N GLU A 47 6.64 4.25 0.36
CA GLU A 47 6.72 3.27 1.44
C GLU A 47 5.31 3.07 1.95
N LEU A 48 4.93 1.79 2.12
CA LEU A 48 3.62 1.43 2.64
C LEU A 48 3.81 0.72 3.96
N TYR A 49 3.10 1.19 4.98
CA TYR A 49 3.18 0.60 6.31
C TYR A 49 1.81 0.02 6.68
N LEU A 50 1.78 -1.29 6.93
CA LEU A 50 0.54 -1.98 7.32
C LEU A 50 0.34 -1.82 8.82
N ASP A 51 -0.38 -0.77 9.20
CA ASP A 51 -0.73 -0.53 10.58
C ASP A 51 -1.99 -1.31 10.97
N VAL A 52 -2.39 -1.23 12.21
CA VAL A 52 -3.51 -2.01 12.75
C VAL A 52 -4.83 -1.63 12.09
N GLU A 53 -5.07 -0.35 11.86
CA GLU A 53 -6.36 0.15 11.38
C GLU A 53 -6.31 0.69 9.95
N ASP A 54 -5.12 0.94 9.42
CA ASP A 54 -4.99 1.55 8.11
C ASP A 54 -3.66 1.17 7.46
N ILE A 55 -3.59 1.44 6.15
CA ILE A 55 -2.32 1.39 5.41
C ILE A 55 -1.83 2.82 5.31
N ARG A 56 -0.64 3.08 5.82
CA ARG A 56 -0.02 4.40 5.73
C ARG A 56 0.94 4.42 4.56
N VAL A 57 0.83 5.45 3.73
CA VAL A 57 1.62 5.57 2.52
C VAL A 57 2.41 6.85 2.58
N ARG A 58 3.71 6.76 2.29
CA ARG A 58 4.58 7.92 2.19
C ARG A 58 5.20 7.94 0.79
N TYR A 59 4.77 8.90 -0.04
CA TYR A 59 5.35 9.10 -1.36
C TYR A 59 6.61 9.95 -1.19
N VAL A 60 7.76 9.32 -1.40
CA VAL A 60 9.05 9.91 -1.07
C VAL A 60 9.40 11.03 -2.04
N GLY A 61 9.62 12.22 -1.51
CA GLY A 61 10.01 13.38 -2.31
C GLY A 61 8.93 13.93 -3.22
N ALA A 62 7.68 13.48 -3.08
CA ALA A 62 6.62 13.81 -4.03
C ALA A 62 6.11 15.25 -3.90
N ALA A 63 6.30 15.88 -2.74
CA ALA A 63 5.86 17.27 -2.54
C ALA A 63 6.89 18.30 -3.01
N GLY A 64 8.03 17.83 -3.59
CA GLY A 64 9.10 18.69 -4.02
C GLY A 64 10.02 19.09 -2.88
N GLY A 65 11.25 19.53 -3.20
CA GLY A 65 12.20 20.00 -2.19
C GLY A 65 12.51 18.99 -1.11
N ASN A 66 12.56 17.71 -1.43
CA ASN A 66 12.81 16.60 -0.50
C ASN A 66 11.69 16.40 0.53
N ARG A 67 10.49 16.87 0.24
CA ARG A 67 9.34 16.66 1.13
C ARG A 67 8.47 15.52 0.61
N ASP A 68 7.89 14.76 1.54
CA ASP A 68 7.07 13.61 1.24
C ASP A 68 5.58 13.97 1.31
N ILE A 69 4.76 13.22 0.56
CA ILE A 69 3.32 13.27 0.72
C ILE A 69 2.92 12.04 1.52
N GLN A 70 2.18 12.24 2.61
CA GLN A 70 1.73 11.15 3.47
C GLN A 70 0.23 11.03 3.42
N ARG A 71 -0.25 9.78 3.34
CA ARG A 71 -1.68 9.46 3.31
C ARG A 71 -1.94 8.22 4.14
N ALA A 72 -3.19 8.06 4.58
CA ALA A 72 -3.61 6.87 5.30
C ALA A 72 -4.93 6.40 4.73
N PHE A 73 -5.08 5.08 4.56
CA PHE A 73 -6.25 4.46 3.97
C PHE A 73 -6.77 3.39 4.92
N PRO A 74 -7.97 3.57 5.50
CA PRO A 74 -8.49 2.60 6.45
C PRO A 74 -8.85 1.27 5.76
N TYR A 75 -8.74 0.18 6.50
CA TYR A 75 -9.06 -1.15 5.97
C TYR A 75 -10.56 -1.33 5.71
N SER A 76 -11.39 -0.38 6.09
CA SER A 76 -12.81 -0.41 5.74
C SER A 76 -13.04 -0.17 4.26
N LEU A 77 -12.07 0.41 3.55
CA LEU A 77 -12.15 0.57 2.11
C LEU A 77 -11.92 -0.76 1.40
N THR A 78 -12.47 -0.88 0.19
CA THR A 78 -12.26 -2.10 -0.60
C THR A 78 -10.84 -2.13 -1.17
N ARG A 79 -10.41 -3.33 -1.58
CA ARG A 79 -9.12 -3.46 -2.25
C ARG A 79 -9.02 -2.55 -3.47
N GLN A 80 -10.10 -2.46 -4.26
CA GLN A 80 -10.10 -1.65 -5.47
C GLN A 80 -9.94 -0.16 -5.14
N ASP A 81 -10.65 0.32 -4.11
CA ASP A 81 -10.55 1.72 -3.72
C ASP A 81 -9.14 2.08 -3.26
N ILE A 82 -8.53 1.21 -2.45
CA ILE A 82 -7.18 1.46 -1.96
C ILE A 82 -6.17 1.35 -3.09
N GLU A 83 -6.33 0.35 -3.95
CA GLU A 83 -5.46 0.17 -5.11
C GLU A 83 -5.47 1.40 -6.02
N ASP A 84 -6.66 1.89 -6.34
CA ASP A 84 -6.80 3.07 -7.19
C ASP A 84 -6.20 4.31 -6.54
N ALA A 85 -6.32 4.42 -5.21
CA ALA A 85 -5.81 5.59 -4.50
C ALA A 85 -4.28 5.57 -4.36
N ILE A 86 -3.69 4.40 -4.13
CA ILE A 86 -2.25 4.29 -3.90
C ILE A 86 -1.46 4.25 -5.21
N PHE A 87 -1.86 3.37 -6.11
CA PHE A 87 -1.01 3.02 -7.26
C PHE A 87 -1.21 3.90 -8.48
N THR A 88 -2.09 4.88 -8.39
CA THR A 88 -2.15 5.95 -9.39
C THR A 88 -1.08 7.02 -9.13
N GLY A 89 -0.45 7.00 -7.96
CA GLY A 89 0.63 7.90 -7.61
C GLY A 89 0.17 9.06 -6.73
N PRO A 90 1.11 9.90 -6.36
CA PRO A 90 0.84 11.04 -5.51
C PRO A 90 0.02 12.14 -6.18
#